data_062bc8d983cddc6babf04b39f3151d4f
#
_entry.id   062bc8d983cddc6babf04b39f3151d4f
#
_cell.length_a   1.000
_cell.length_b   1.000
_cell.length_c   1.000
_cell.angle_alpha   90.00
_cell.angle_beta   90.00
_cell.angle_gamma   90.00
#
_symmetry.space_group_name_H-M   'P 1'
#
loop_
_entity.id
_entity.type
_entity.pdbx_description
1 polymer ?
#
loop_
_entity_poly.entity_id
_entity_poly.type
_entity_poly.pdbx_seq_one_letter_code
_entity_poly.pdbx_strand_id
1 'polypeptide(L)'
;MNEGRWIDANGTMFLLDKSRGESRKLFLDPLTATYSRRYFETYLTHMEGMECVEIIDVNQFKQGNDTYGHPAGDVVLRDIAAAIKSCIRSSDILVCYGGDEFLLLFPKMSENDMAEKNKRIKAAVANIVFTEYPTLHLSVSIGGVCGVHPIMEAIRQADKRMYENKRTS
;
A
#
# COMPACT_ATOMS: atom_id res chain seq x y z
N MET A 1 19.25 -8.96 23.24
CA MET A 1 19.08 -8.45 21.85
C MET A 1 18.25 -7.17 21.94
N ASN A 2 18.88 -6.02 21.75
CA ASN A 2 18.18 -4.74 21.81
C ASN A 2 17.59 -4.43 20.43
N GLU A 3 16.34 -4.79 20.22
CA GLU A 3 15.53 -4.26 19.13
C GLU A 3 15.20 -2.80 19.48
N GLY A 4 15.93 -1.87 18.88
CA GLY A 4 15.64 -0.45 19.04
C GLY A 4 14.36 -0.11 18.29
N ARG A 5 13.26 0.10 19.01
CA ARG A 5 12.06 0.73 18.46
C ARG A 5 12.30 2.24 18.42
N TRP A 6 12.24 2.80 17.23
CA TRP A 6 12.27 4.24 17.06
C TRP A 6 10.95 4.71 16.49
N ILE A 7 10.42 5.78 17.07
CA ILE A 7 9.24 6.48 16.55
C ILE A 7 9.77 7.80 15.99
N ASP A 8 9.48 8.09 14.72
CA ASP A 8 9.83 9.40 14.16
C ASP A 8 8.91 10.51 14.71
N ALA A 9 9.22 11.75 14.36
CA ALA A 9 8.44 12.92 14.77
C ALA A 9 6.97 12.88 14.33
N ASN A 10 6.63 11.97 13.39
CA ASN A 10 5.28 11.76 12.86
C ASN A 10 4.59 10.52 13.45
N GLY A 11 5.21 9.87 14.45
CA GLY A 11 4.66 8.67 15.09
C GLY A 11 4.85 7.36 14.30
N THR A 12 5.64 7.36 13.24
CA THR A 12 5.95 6.16 12.46
C THR A 12 6.96 5.30 13.21
N MET A 13 6.57 4.07 13.52
CA MET A 13 7.45 3.13 14.21
C MET A 13 8.47 2.56 13.24
N PHE A 14 9.74 2.80 13.51
CA PHE A 14 10.85 2.17 12.78
C PHE A 14 11.48 1.10 13.66
N LEU A 15 11.56 -0.12 13.10
CA LEU A 15 12.38 -1.18 13.64
C LEU A 15 13.76 -1.08 12.98
N LEU A 16 14.76 -0.61 13.72
CA LEU A 16 16.14 -0.65 13.26
C LEU A 16 16.78 -1.92 13.80
N ASP A 17 17.03 -2.87 12.94
CA ASP A 17 17.98 -3.94 13.27
C ASP A 17 19.40 -3.38 13.18
N LYS A 18 19.90 -2.93 14.33
CA LYS A 18 21.30 -2.44 14.45
C LYS A 18 22.34 -3.53 14.19
N SER A 19 21.95 -4.82 14.20
CA SER A 19 22.88 -5.93 14.09
C SER A 19 23.37 -6.17 12.66
N ARG A 20 22.66 -5.64 11.65
CA ARG A 20 22.98 -5.90 10.24
C ARG A 20 23.50 -4.70 9.46
N GLY A 21 23.60 -3.51 10.04
CA GLY A 21 24.10 -2.32 9.33
C GLY A 21 23.31 -1.96 8.07
N GLU A 22 22.11 -2.50 7.92
CA GLU A 22 21.28 -2.28 6.73
C GLU A 22 20.71 -0.86 6.75
N SER A 23 21.02 -0.13 5.70
CA SER A 23 20.57 1.23 5.51
C SER A 23 19.05 1.29 5.32
N ARG A 24 18.39 2.28 5.94
CA ARG A 24 16.96 2.60 5.79
C ARG A 24 16.48 2.61 4.33
N LYS A 25 17.37 2.93 3.38
CA LYS A 25 17.09 2.93 1.94
C LYS A 25 16.74 1.55 1.38
N LEU A 26 17.17 0.46 2.02
CA LEU A 26 16.87 -0.91 1.57
C LEU A 26 15.42 -1.33 1.81
N PHE A 27 14.71 -0.63 2.69
CA PHE A 27 13.34 -0.94 3.07
C PHE A 27 12.29 -0.04 2.43
N LEU A 28 12.71 0.95 1.66
CA LEU A 28 11.81 1.78 0.89
C LEU A 28 11.85 1.37 -0.58
N ASP A 29 10.68 1.37 -1.21
CA ASP A 29 10.56 1.30 -2.64
C ASP A 29 11.07 2.62 -3.26
N PRO A 30 12.06 2.57 -4.16
CA PRO A 30 12.70 3.79 -4.66
C PRO A 30 11.79 4.64 -5.55
N LEU A 31 10.77 4.04 -6.17
CA LEU A 31 9.84 4.74 -7.05
C LEU A 31 8.76 5.46 -6.24
N THR A 32 8.13 4.76 -5.32
CA THR A 32 6.93 5.23 -4.61
C THR A 32 7.24 5.82 -3.23
N ALA A 33 8.45 5.59 -2.72
CA ALA A 33 8.85 5.93 -1.35
C ALA A 33 7.90 5.36 -0.28
N THR A 34 7.22 4.25 -0.58
CA THR A 34 6.50 3.42 0.38
C THR A 34 7.44 2.36 0.95
N TYR A 35 7.00 1.59 1.94
CA TYR A 35 7.78 0.43 2.34
C TYR A 35 7.86 -0.57 1.19
N SER A 36 8.98 -1.26 1.07
CA SER A 36 9.19 -2.30 0.07
C SER A 36 8.59 -3.64 0.55
N ARG A 37 8.34 -4.55 -0.40
CA ARG A 37 7.97 -5.93 -0.08
C ARG A 37 9.01 -6.60 0.82
N ARG A 38 10.31 -6.31 0.61
CA ARG A 38 11.40 -6.80 1.45
C ARG A 38 11.23 -6.37 2.92
N TYR A 39 10.81 -5.12 3.16
CA TYR A 39 10.51 -4.67 4.52
C TYR A 39 9.40 -5.51 5.15
N PHE A 40 8.30 -5.71 4.44
CA PHE A 40 7.20 -6.53 4.92
C PHE A 40 7.64 -7.96 5.26
N GLU A 41 8.34 -8.63 4.35
CA GLU A 41 8.83 -10.00 4.54
C GLU A 41 9.83 -10.12 5.70
N THR A 42 10.68 -9.10 5.88
CA THR A 42 11.67 -9.07 6.98
C THR A 42 11.00 -8.90 8.35
N TYR A 43 9.94 -8.10 8.42
CA TYR A 43 9.27 -7.77 9.69
C TYR A 43 7.89 -8.39 9.83
N LEU A 44 7.59 -9.42 9.05
CA LEU A 44 6.28 -10.09 9.01
C LEU A 44 5.76 -10.48 10.40
N THR A 45 6.62 -11.06 11.25
CA THR A 45 6.25 -11.48 12.62
C THR A 45 5.84 -10.32 13.53
N HIS A 46 6.33 -9.10 13.26
CA HIS A 46 5.96 -7.90 14.01
C HIS A 46 4.62 -7.30 13.52
N MET A 47 4.11 -7.78 12.40
CA MET A 47 2.87 -7.30 11.78
C MET A 47 1.64 -8.16 12.13
N GLU A 48 1.81 -9.20 12.92
CA GLU A 48 0.70 -10.08 13.35
C GLU A 48 -0.36 -9.37 14.21
N GLY A 49 -0.02 -8.21 14.81
CA GLY A 49 -0.95 -7.39 15.58
C GLY A 49 -1.77 -6.39 14.77
N MET A 50 -1.71 -6.43 13.43
CA MET A 50 -2.52 -5.55 12.58
C MET A 50 -4.00 -5.96 12.62
N GLU A 51 -4.87 -4.97 12.88
CA GLU A 51 -6.32 -5.19 12.98
C GLU A 51 -6.95 -5.46 11.63
N CYS A 52 -6.60 -4.66 10.61
CA CYS A 52 -7.12 -4.80 9.26
C CYS A 52 -5.99 -4.83 8.23
N VAL A 53 -6.26 -5.52 7.14
CA VAL A 53 -5.35 -5.69 5.99
C VAL A 53 -6.11 -5.43 4.70
N GLU A 54 -5.52 -4.70 3.78
CA GLU A 54 -6.07 -4.44 2.45
C GLU A 54 -5.05 -4.68 1.35
N ILE A 55 -5.52 -5.21 0.23
CA ILE A 55 -4.81 -5.23 -1.04
C ILE A 55 -5.45 -4.21 -1.98
N ILE A 56 -4.62 -3.39 -2.61
CA ILE A 56 -5.01 -2.38 -3.59
C ILE A 56 -4.28 -2.70 -4.90
N ASP A 57 -5.02 -2.78 -5.99
CA ASP A 57 -4.51 -3.05 -7.34
C ASP A 57 -4.92 -1.89 -8.27
N VAL A 58 -3.99 -1.46 -9.13
CA VAL A 58 -4.24 -0.40 -10.10
C VAL A 58 -4.92 -0.99 -11.33
N ASN A 59 -6.17 -0.60 -11.57
CA ASN A 59 -6.94 -1.10 -12.71
C ASN A 59 -6.32 -0.67 -14.05
N GLN A 60 -6.26 -1.60 -15.00
CA GLN A 60 -5.75 -1.36 -16.36
C GLN A 60 -4.30 -0.85 -16.43
N PHE A 61 -3.50 -1.07 -15.40
CA PHE A 61 -2.11 -0.60 -15.34
C PHE A 61 -1.27 -1.08 -16.51
N LYS A 62 -1.37 -2.37 -16.85
CA LYS A 62 -0.67 -2.94 -18.02
C LYS A 62 -1.09 -2.25 -19.33
N GLN A 63 -2.39 -2.04 -19.52
CA GLN A 63 -2.90 -1.37 -20.73
C GLN A 63 -2.39 0.07 -20.80
N GLY A 64 -2.30 0.77 -19.66
CA GLY A 64 -1.69 2.10 -19.58
C GLY A 64 -0.22 2.08 -20.01
N ASN A 65 0.57 1.13 -19.52
CA ASN A 65 1.96 0.93 -19.93
C ASN A 65 2.10 0.60 -21.43
N ASP A 66 1.24 -0.27 -21.94
CA ASP A 66 1.26 -0.66 -23.36
C ASP A 66 0.91 0.54 -24.28
N THR A 67 0.09 1.48 -23.80
CA THR A 67 -0.35 2.66 -24.56
C THR A 67 0.64 3.83 -24.45
N TYR A 68 1.13 4.13 -23.23
CA TYR A 68 1.91 5.34 -22.95
C TYR A 68 3.37 5.05 -22.60
N GLY A 69 3.76 3.79 -22.48
CA GLY A 69 5.11 3.35 -22.13
C GLY A 69 5.35 3.23 -20.62
N HIS A 70 6.42 2.55 -20.25
CA HIS A 70 6.82 2.35 -18.84
C HIS A 70 7.07 3.64 -18.05
N PRO A 71 7.63 4.73 -18.63
CA PRO A 71 7.77 5.98 -17.89
C PRO A 71 6.44 6.56 -17.40
N ALA A 72 5.36 6.39 -18.17
CA ALA A 72 4.01 6.78 -17.72
C ALA A 72 3.54 5.92 -16.55
N GLY A 73 3.81 4.62 -16.58
CA GLY A 73 3.52 3.71 -15.47
C GLY A 73 4.24 4.11 -14.18
N ASP A 74 5.49 4.55 -14.27
CA ASP A 74 6.25 5.03 -13.12
C ASP A 74 5.63 6.30 -12.50
N VAL A 75 5.18 7.24 -13.33
CA VAL A 75 4.44 8.43 -12.87
C VAL A 75 3.15 8.01 -12.17
N VAL A 76 2.39 7.11 -12.79
CA VAL A 76 1.14 6.57 -12.24
C VAL A 76 1.34 5.96 -10.85
N LEU A 77 2.30 5.06 -10.69
CA LEU A 77 2.54 4.40 -9.41
C LEU A 77 2.97 5.39 -8.33
N ARG A 78 3.80 6.36 -8.67
CA ARG A 78 4.23 7.42 -7.75
C ARG A 78 3.05 8.26 -7.27
N ASP A 79 2.21 8.70 -8.19
CA ASP A 79 1.08 9.58 -7.89
C ASP A 79 -0.03 8.84 -7.13
N ILE A 80 -0.30 7.59 -7.47
CA ILE A 80 -1.24 6.74 -6.71
C ILE A 80 -0.71 6.49 -5.29
N ALA A 81 0.57 6.17 -5.11
CA ALA A 81 1.16 6.01 -3.79
C ALA A 81 1.03 7.29 -2.96
N ALA A 82 1.25 8.46 -3.56
CA ALA A 82 1.07 9.76 -2.90
C ALA A 82 -0.40 9.99 -2.51
N ALA A 83 -1.34 9.67 -3.40
CA ALA A 83 -2.77 9.77 -3.12
C ALA A 83 -3.20 8.86 -1.96
N ILE A 84 -2.75 7.60 -1.93
CA ILE A 84 -3.03 6.68 -0.83
C ILE A 84 -2.44 7.23 0.47
N LYS A 85 -1.18 7.68 0.46
CA LYS A 85 -0.51 8.26 1.64
C LYS A 85 -1.29 9.45 2.21
N SER A 86 -1.89 10.28 1.38
CA SER A 86 -2.69 11.42 1.83
C SER A 86 -3.97 11.02 2.57
N CYS A 87 -4.43 9.77 2.41
CA CYS A 87 -5.64 9.24 3.01
C CYS A 87 -5.41 8.41 4.28
N ILE A 88 -4.16 8.09 4.60
CA ILE A 88 -3.82 7.21 5.72
C ILE A 88 -3.11 7.97 6.85
N ARG A 89 -3.07 7.37 8.03
CA ARG A 89 -2.39 7.91 9.22
C ARG A 89 -0.92 7.49 9.21
N SER A 90 -0.10 8.19 9.99
CA SER A 90 1.31 7.83 10.20
C SER A 90 1.51 6.45 10.84
N SER A 91 0.51 5.96 11.58
CA SER A 91 0.50 4.61 12.17
C SER A 91 0.16 3.50 11.18
N ASP A 92 -0.45 3.84 10.03
CA ASP A 92 -0.80 2.89 8.99
C ASP A 92 0.44 2.58 8.13
N ILE A 93 0.56 1.36 7.65
CA ILE A 93 1.73 0.91 6.89
C ILE A 93 1.33 0.67 5.45
N LEU A 94 1.94 1.41 4.52
CA LEU A 94 1.76 1.22 3.08
C LEU A 94 3.00 0.57 2.48
N VAL A 95 2.81 -0.56 1.82
CA VAL A 95 3.84 -1.38 1.19
C VAL A 95 3.61 -1.46 -0.31
N CYS A 96 4.64 -1.22 -1.12
CA CYS A 96 4.65 -1.62 -2.53
C CYS A 96 4.86 -3.15 -2.56
N TYR A 97 3.76 -3.89 -2.81
CA TYR A 97 3.72 -5.34 -2.63
C TYR A 97 3.99 -6.10 -3.92
N GLY A 98 3.55 -5.56 -5.04
CA GLY A 98 3.77 -6.07 -6.39
C GLY A 98 4.07 -4.93 -7.38
N GLY A 99 4.05 -5.21 -8.68
CA GLY A 99 4.31 -4.21 -9.72
C GLY A 99 3.30 -3.06 -9.71
N ASP A 100 2.03 -3.39 -9.57
CA ASP A 100 0.89 -2.48 -9.54
C ASP A 100 -0.03 -2.72 -8.33
N GLU A 101 0.51 -3.41 -7.31
CA GLU A 101 -0.20 -3.79 -6.10
C GLU A 101 0.41 -3.14 -4.86
N PHE A 102 -0.46 -2.65 -3.98
CA PHE A 102 -0.10 -2.14 -2.66
C PHE A 102 -0.77 -2.97 -1.57
N LEU A 103 -0.03 -3.18 -0.48
CA LEU A 103 -0.53 -3.75 0.76
C LEU A 103 -0.66 -2.63 1.80
N LEU A 104 -1.82 -2.52 2.42
CA LEU A 104 -2.10 -1.52 3.44
C LEU A 104 -2.48 -2.22 4.74
N LEU A 105 -1.77 -1.88 5.81
CA LEU A 105 -1.89 -2.51 7.12
C LEU A 105 -2.32 -1.47 8.15
N PHE A 106 -3.33 -1.79 8.93
CA PHE A 106 -3.90 -0.91 9.95
C PHE A 106 -3.77 -1.54 11.33
N PRO A 107 -2.99 -0.94 12.25
CA PRO A 107 -2.88 -1.43 13.63
C PRO A 107 -4.17 -1.27 14.43
N LYS A 108 -4.99 -0.25 14.11
CA LYS A 108 -6.31 -0.02 14.70
C LYS A 108 -7.27 0.54 13.66
N MET A 109 -8.26 -0.26 13.30
CA MET A 109 -9.26 0.13 12.30
C MET A 109 -10.53 -0.69 12.50
N SER A 110 -11.71 -0.06 12.44
CA SER A 110 -12.98 -0.76 12.31
C SER A 110 -13.30 -1.04 10.84
N GLU A 111 -14.17 -2.02 10.58
CA GLU A 111 -14.62 -2.28 9.20
C GLU A 111 -15.33 -1.08 8.57
N ASN A 112 -16.10 -0.33 9.38
CA ASN A 112 -16.78 0.88 8.90
C ASN A 112 -15.78 1.99 8.53
N ASP A 113 -14.77 2.23 9.38
CA ASP A 113 -13.73 3.22 9.10
C ASP A 113 -12.90 2.83 7.88
N MET A 114 -12.64 1.53 7.72
CA MET A 114 -11.96 1.00 6.54
C MET A 114 -12.78 1.26 5.26
N ALA A 115 -14.08 0.99 5.29
CA ALA A 115 -14.96 1.26 4.15
C ALA A 115 -15.00 2.74 3.77
N GLU A 116 -15.06 3.65 4.74
CA GLU A 116 -15.00 5.10 4.49
C GLU A 116 -13.62 5.53 3.96
N LYS A 117 -12.55 4.97 4.49
CA LYS A 117 -11.19 5.22 3.99
C LYS A 117 -11.05 4.78 2.54
N ASN A 118 -11.63 3.63 2.18
CA ASN A 118 -11.60 3.11 0.81
C ASN A 118 -12.30 4.02 -0.19
N LYS A 119 -13.43 4.61 0.20
CA LYS A 119 -14.10 5.63 -0.63
C LYS A 119 -13.20 6.85 -0.86
N ARG A 120 -12.50 7.30 0.18
CA ARG A 120 -11.57 8.44 0.09
C ARG A 120 -10.37 8.11 -0.79
N ILE A 121 -9.79 6.92 -0.65
CA ILE A 121 -8.66 6.47 -1.51
C ILE A 121 -9.11 6.41 -2.96
N LYS A 122 -10.24 5.77 -3.27
CA LYS A 122 -10.78 5.69 -4.63
C LYS A 122 -11.03 7.07 -5.22
N ALA A 123 -11.61 8.00 -4.45
CA ALA A 123 -11.84 9.36 -4.89
C ALA A 123 -10.53 10.13 -5.11
N ALA A 124 -9.55 9.99 -4.23
CA ALA A 124 -8.24 10.63 -4.38
C ALA A 124 -7.52 10.15 -5.64
N VAL A 125 -7.55 8.85 -5.93
CA VAL A 125 -6.97 8.28 -7.15
C VAL A 125 -7.72 8.76 -8.40
N ALA A 126 -9.05 8.75 -8.39
CA ALA A 126 -9.86 9.20 -9.52
C ALA A 126 -9.67 10.69 -9.86
N ASN A 127 -9.26 11.50 -8.89
CA ASN A 127 -9.01 12.93 -9.05
C ASN A 127 -7.57 13.25 -9.49
N ILE A 128 -6.69 12.27 -9.67
CA ILE A 128 -5.35 12.51 -10.18
C ILE A 128 -5.44 13.01 -11.62
N VAL A 129 -4.79 14.14 -11.90
CA VAL A 129 -4.65 14.69 -13.24
C VAL A 129 -3.21 14.49 -13.70
N PHE A 130 -3.04 13.68 -14.74
CA PHE A 130 -1.73 13.46 -15.35
C PHE A 130 -1.49 14.50 -16.43
N THR A 131 -0.73 15.56 -16.13
CA THR A 131 -0.52 16.68 -17.04
C THR A 131 0.11 16.27 -18.37
N GLU A 132 1.01 15.28 -18.31
CA GLU A 132 1.67 14.74 -19.51
C GLU A 132 0.80 13.71 -20.27
N TYR A 133 -0.23 13.17 -19.60
CA TYR A 133 -1.11 12.13 -20.13
C TYR A 133 -2.59 12.47 -19.84
N PRO A 134 -3.13 13.53 -20.43
CA PRO A 134 -4.44 14.09 -20.04
C PRO A 134 -5.64 13.16 -20.30
N THR A 135 -5.47 12.15 -21.15
CA THR A 135 -6.51 11.14 -21.42
C THR A 135 -6.39 9.91 -20.52
N LEU A 136 -5.36 9.85 -19.67
CA LEU A 136 -5.16 8.74 -18.75
C LEU A 136 -6.03 8.93 -17.51
N HIS A 137 -7.00 8.07 -17.34
CA HIS A 137 -7.84 7.99 -16.16
C HIS A 137 -7.64 6.63 -15.50
N LEU A 138 -7.37 6.66 -14.21
CA LEU A 138 -7.07 5.45 -13.46
C LEU A 138 -8.04 5.27 -12.29
N SER A 139 -8.22 4.03 -11.94
CA SER A 139 -8.95 3.62 -10.75
C SER A 139 -8.19 2.51 -10.03
N VAL A 140 -8.60 2.24 -8.81
CA VAL A 140 -8.06 1.14 -8.01
C VAL A 140 -9.17 0.21 -7.54
N SER A 141 -8.86 -1.07 -7.49
CA SER A 141 -9.67 -2.09 -6.83
C SER A 141 -9.08 -2.37 -5.46
N ILE A 142 -9.92 -2.39 -4.44
CA ILE A 142 -9.52 -2.57 -3.05
C ILE A 142 -10.30 -3.74 -2.45
N GLY A 143 -9.59 -4.65 -1.81
CA GLY A 143 -10.17 -5.70 -0.99
C GLY A 143 -9.54 -5.70 0.38
N GLY A 144 -10.34 -5.82 1.44
CA GLY A 144 -9.86 -5.75 2.80
C GLY A 144 -10.61 -6.66 3.76
N VAL A 145 -9.94 -7.01 4.84
CA VAL A 145 -10.49 -7.81 5.95
C VAL A 145 -10.00 -7.26 7.28
N CYS A 146 -10.79 -7.42 8.33
CA CYS A 146 -10.42 -7.09 9.70
C CYS A 146 -10.55 -8.32 10.60
N GLY A 147 -9.74 -8.36 11.65
CA GLY A 147 -9.80 -9.43 12.67
C GLY A 147 -9.41 -10.82 12.17
N VAL A 148 -8.69 -10.94 11.06
CA VAL A 148 -8.25 -12.22 10.49
C VAL A 148 -6.78 -12.46 10.81
N HIS A 149 -6.48 -13.62 11.36
CA HIS A 149 -5.12 -14.07 11.72
C HIS A 149 -4.88 -15.51 11.27
N PRO A 150 -3.65 -15.90 10.96
CA PRO A 150 -2.44 -15.07 10.87
C PRO A 150 -2.50 -14.07 9.71
N ILE A 151 -1.58 -13.10 9.70
CA ILE A 151 -1.58 -12.01 8.70
C ILE A 151 -1.57 -12.51 7.25
N MET A 152 -0.90 -13.62 6.97
CA MET A 152 -0.88 -14.20 5.62
C MET A 152 -2.26 -14.70 5.18
N GLU A 153 -3.09 -15.19 6.10
CA GLU A 153 -4.49 -15.54 5.80
C GLU A 153 -5.33 -14.28 5.55
N ALA A 154 -5.10 -13.22 6.33
CA ALA A 154 -5.74 -11.92 6.09
C ALA A 154 -5.41 -11.39 4.70
N ILE A 155 -4.15 -11.44 4.28
CA ILE A 155 -3.70 -11.02 2.94
C ILE A 155 -4.40 -11.86 1.86
N ARG A 156 -4.46 -13.19 2.03
CA ARG A 156 -5.12 -14.07 1.06
C ARG A 156 -6.60 -13.75 0.89
N GLN A 157 -7.30 -13.46 1.99
CA GLN A 157 -8.72 -13.09 1.95
C GLN A 157 -8.92 -11.69 1.36
N ALA A 158 -8.06 -10.73 1.69
CA ALA A 158 -8.09 -9.39 1.13
C ALA A 158 -7.87 -9.41 -0.39
N ASP A 159 -6.91 -10.19 -0.88
CA ASP A 159 -6.64 -10.40 -2.29
C ASP A 159 -7.86 -10.97 -3.03
N LYS A 160 -8.49 -12.00 -2.47
CA LYS A 160 -9.73 -12.57 -3.03
C LYS A 160 -10.82 -11.50 -3.16
N ARG A 161 -11.06 -10.71 -2.11
CA ARG A 161 -12.07 -9.63 -2.14
C ARG A 161 -11.71 -8.53 -3.15
N MET A 162 -10.44 -8.18 -3.25
CA MET A 162 -9.96 -7.22 -4.25
C MET A 162 -10.26 -7.72 -5.67
N TYR A 163 -9.96 -8.98 -5.96
CA TYR A 163 -10.22 -9.57 -7.26
C TYR A 163 -11.72 -9.63 -7.60
N GLU A 164 -12.59 -9.96 -6.63
CA GLU A 164 -14.04 -9.93 -6.79
C GLU A 164 -14.51 -8.51 -7.13
N ASN A 165 -14.02 -7.49 -6.41
CA ASN A 165 -14.33 -6.09 -6.67
C ASN A 165 -13.83 -5.62 -8.05
N LYS A 166 -12.67 -6.11 -8.50
CA LYS A 166 -12.12 -5.80 -9.82
C LYS A 166 -12.99 -6.30 -10.97
N ARG A 167 -13.67 -7.42 -10.78
CA ARG A 167 -14.58 -8.01 -11.79
C ARG A 167 -15.92 -7.28 -11.93
N THR A 168 -16.30 -6.52 -10.91
CA THR A 168 -17.58 -5.78 -10.85
C THR A 168 -17.44 -4.28 -11.12
N SER A 169 -16.22 -3.81 -11.36
CA SER A 169 -15.89 -2.39 -11.63
C SER A 169 -15.87 -2.04 -13.11
#